data_9bf76e76058d3303622aa660609b2166
#
_entry.id   9bf76e76058d3303622aa660609b2166
#
_cell.length_a   1.000
_cell.length_b   1.000
_cell.length_c   1.000
_cell.angle_alpha   90.00
_cell.angle_beta   90.00
_cell.angle_gamma   90.00
#
_symmetry.space_group_name_H-M   'P 1'
#
loop_
_entity.id
_entity.type
_entity.pdbx_description
1 polymer ?
#
loop_
_entity_poly.entity_id
_entity_poly.type
_entity_poly.pdbx_seq_one_letter_code
_entity_poly.pdbx_strand_id
1 'polypeptide(L)'
;MTSGSIREEEQAELLLLSGGGGGARLAAGLHVATAGERFSVITNTGDDFEHLGLTICPDTDSVLYALSQQIDPARGWGREAESWGVFAELSKLGGPDWFQLGDKDLALHLIRAALLADGLGLCEVTAVLARRLGVTSAASIMPATEDRVRTRVITSEGEMAFQEYFVKHRCEPHLIAVRYEG
;
A
#
# COMPACT_ATOMS: atom_id res chain seq x y z
N MET A 1 12.17 -28.66 47.39
CA MET A 1 11.71 -28.83 46.00
C MET A 1 11.19 -27.49 45.54
N THR A 2 12.06 -26.68 44.92
CA THR A 2 11.74 -25.35 44.43
C THR A 2 11.27 -25.48 42.99
N SER A 3 9.96 -25.29 42.78
CA SER A 3 9.37 -25.17 41.46
C SER A 3 9.92 -23.92 40.79
N GLY A 4 10.83 -24.11 39.83
CA GLY A 4 11.28 -23.06 38.95
C GLY A 4 10.13 -22.66 38.01
N SER A 5 9.59 -21.50 38.21
CA SER A 5 8.70 -20.84 37.27
C SER A 5 9.50 -20.61 35.98
N ILE A 6 9.18 -21.37 34.93
CA ILE A 6 9.60 -21.06 33.56
C ILE A 6 8.91 -19.71 33.24
N ARG A 7 9.67 -18.62 33.17
CA ARG A 7 9.19 -17.39 32.56
C ARG A 7 8.96 -17.72 31.09
N GLU A 8 7.71 -17.66 30.66
CA GLU A 8 7.41 -17.53 29.22
C GLU A 8 8.18 -16.29 28.76
N GLU A 9 9.21 -16.49 27.95
CA GLU A 9 9.84 -15.39 27.24
C GLU A 9 8.73 -14.77 26.39
N GLU A 10 8.27 -13.56 26.75
CA GLU A 10 7.44 -12.75 25.88
C GLU A 10 8.24 -12.54 24.59
N GLN A 11 7.88 -13.28 23.55
CA GLN A 11 8.45 -13.04 22.23
C GLN A 11 8.06 -11.62 21.82
N ALA A 12 9.06 -10.76 21.68
CA ALA A 12 8.85 -9.40 21.23
C ALA A 12 8.21 -9.43 19.83
N GLU A 13 6.99 -8.94 19.71
CA GLU A 13 6.32 -8.83 18.43
C GLU A 13 7.03 -7.75 17.60
N LEU A 14 7.53 -8.11 16.43
CA LEU A 14 8.21 -7.17 15.54
C LEU A 14 7.17 -6.28 14.84
N LEU A 15 7.32 -4.97 14.99
CA LEU A 15 6.50 -3.96 14.34
C LEU A 15 7.35 -3.17 13.33
N LEU A 16 6.88 -3.16 12.07
CA LEU A 16 7.47 -2.38 11.00
C LEU A 16 6.56 -1.21 10.63
N LEU A 17 7.11 0.01 10.63
CA LEU A 17 6.48 1.16 9.98
C LEU A 17 6.96 1.23 8.53
N SER A 18 6.05 1.18 7.58
CA SER A 18 6.35 1.05 6.15
C SER A 18 5.74 2.18 5.33
N GLY A 19 6.55 2.74 4.43
CA GLY A 19 6.12 3.66 3.39
C GLY A 19 6.90 3.37 2.10
N GLY A 20 6.22 3.43 0.96
CA GLY A 20 6.81 3.24 -0.36
C GLY A 20 7.40 1.85 -0.63
N GLY A 21 8.01 1.72 -1.80
CA GLY A 21 8.62 0.47 -2.24
C GLY A 21 9.79 -0.01 -1.37
N GLY A 22 10.49 0.90 -0.67
CA GLY A 22 11.56 0.55 0.26
C GLY A 22 11.03 -0.21 1.49
N GLY A 23 9.95 0.28 2.07
CA GLY A 23 9.26 -0.38 3.19
C GLY A 23 8.69 -1.74 2.80
N ALA A 24 8.11 -1.85 1.62
CA ALA A 24 7.59 -3.13 1.10
C ALA A 24 8.69 -4.18 0.92
N ARG A 25 9.88 -3.79 0.42
CA ARG A 25 11.04 -4.69 0.32
C ARG A 25 11.57 -5.10 1.68
N LEU A 26 11.59 -4.18 2.66
CA LEU A 26 11.99 -4.51 4.02
C LEU A 26 10.99 -5.49 4.65
N ALA A 27 9.69 -5.30 4.47
CA ALA A 27 8.66 -6.23 4.94
C ALA A 27 8.87 -7.64 4.37
N ALA A 28 9.12 -7.75 3.06
CA ALA A 28 9.43 -9.03 2.42
C ALA A 28 10.70 -9.69 2.98
N GLY A 29 11.76 -8.89 3.18
CA GLY A 29 13.01 -9.37 3.79
C GLY A 29 12.82 -9.86 5.22
N LEU A 30 12.07 -9.14 6.03
CA LEU A 30 11.73 -9.54 7.39
C LEU A 30 10.91 -10.84 7.41
N HIS A 31 9.91 -10.96 6.53
CA HIS A 31 9.11 -12.18 6.41
C HIS A 31 9.97 -13.43 6.18
N VAL A 32 11.02 -13.31 5.38
CA VAL A 32 11.98 -14.39 5.15
C VAL A 32 12.89 -14.59 6.37
N ALA A 33 13.41 -13.51 6.94
CA ALA A 33 14.39 -13.56 8.03
C ALA A 33 13.80 -14.08 9.34
N THR A 34 12.52 -13.80 9.60
CA THR A 34 11.80 -14.28 10.79
C THR A 34 11.34 -15.73 10.68
N ALA A 35 11.56 -16.37 9.53
CA ALA A 35 11.23 -17.79 9.30
C ALA A 35 9.79 -18.18 9.69
N GLY A 36 8.85 -17.25 9.60
CA GLY A 36 7.44 -17.44 9.95
C GLY A 36 7.05 -16.99 11.36
N GLU A 37 7.94 -16.33 12.09
CA GLU A 37 7.55 -15.61 13.30
C GLU A 37 6.57 -14.49 12.95
N ARG A 38 5.71 -14.14 13.93
CA ARG A 38 4.68 -13.13 13.74
C ARG A 38 5.28 -11.74 13.73
N PHE A 39 4.87 -10.91 12.78
CA PHE A 39 5.19 -9.49 12.76
C PHE A 39 4.02 -8.67 12.18
N SER A 40 4.00 -7.41 12.52
CA SER A 40 2.99 -6.46 12.06
C SER A 40 3.63 -5.37 11.21
N VAL A 41 2.94 -4.96 10.15
CA VAL A 41 3.33 -3.86 9.27
C VAL A 41 2.26 -2.78 9.32
N ILE A 42 2.63 -1.58 9.80
CA ILE A 42 1.79 -0.39 9.70
C ILE A 42 2.21 0.37 8.44
N THR A 43 1.29 0.57 7.51
CA THR A 43 1.54 1.24 6.24
C THR A 43 1.11 2.69 6.28
N ASN A 44 1.88 3.56 5.61
CA ASN A 44 1.53 4.97 5.45
C ASN A 44 0.22 5.11 4.63
N THR A 45 -0.66 6.00 5.08
CA THR A 45 -1.92 6.36 4.41
C THR A 45 -1.95 7.79 3.89
N GLY A 46 -0.90 8.58 4.20
CA GLY A 46 -0.81 9.96 3.78
C GLY A 46 -0.73 10.16 2.27
N ASP A 47 -0.28 9.14 1.55
CA ASP A 47 -0.14 9.17 0.09
C ASP A 47 -1.30 8.50 -0.65
N ASP A 48 -2.30 8.03 0.09
CA ASP A 48 -3.53 7.50 -0.48
C ASP A 48 -4.28 8.59 -1.24
N PHE A 49 -4.92 8.23 -2.34
CA PHE A 49 -5.64 9.19 -3.17
C PHE A 49 -6.80 8.54 -3.94
N GLU A 50 -7.65 9.39 -4.52
CA GLU A 50 -8.73 8.94 -5.38
C GLU A 50 -8.32 9.02 -6.85
N HIS A 51 -8.51 7.91 -7.58
CA HIS A 51 -8.28 7.84 -9.01
C HIS A 51 -9.43 7.10 -9.69
N LEU A 52 -10.08 7.72 -10.65
CA LEU A 52 -11.26 7.16 -11.34
C LEU A 52 -12.38 6.72 -10.38
N GLY A 53 -12.54 7.40 -9.25
CA GLY A 53 -13.51 7.04 -8.21
C GLY A 53 -13.11 5.83 -7.37
N LEU A 54 -11.88 5.36 -7.48
CA LEU A 54 -11.33 4.26 -6.70
C LEU A 54 -10.34 4.79 -5.66
N THR A 55 -10.39 4.27 -4.45
CA THR A 55 -9.38 4.52 -3.42
C THR A 55 -8.13 3.73 -3.72
N ILE A 56 -7.04 4.43 -3.97
CA ILE A 56 -5.70 3.89 -4.24
C ILE A 56 -4.85 4.07 -2.98
N CYS A 57 -4.24 2.99 -2.51
CA CYS A 57 -3.40 2.97 -1.31
C CYS A 57 -1.99 2.47 -1.65
N PRO A 58 -1.13 3.29 -2.29
CA PRO A 58 0.10 2.83 -2.93
C PRO A 58 1.04 2.09 -1.99
N ASP A 59 1.18 2.57 -0.76
CA ASP A 59 2.09 1.98 0.23
C ASP A 59 1.56 0.67 0.78
N THR A 60 0.27 0.61 1.08
CA THR A 60 -0.42 -0.62 1.52
C THR A 60 -0.38 -1.67 0.42
N ASP A 61 -0.65 -1.30 -0.83
CA ASP A 61 -0.66 -2.20 -1.97
C ASP A 61 0.73 -2.77 -2.27
N SER A 62 1.77 -1.93 -2.17
CA SER A 62 3.15 -2.37 -2.31
C SER A 62 3.51 -3.45 -1.28
N VAL A 63 3.09 -3.30 -0.02
CA VAL A 63 3.32 -4.31 1.02
C VAL A 63 2.49 -5.58 0.76
N LEU A 64 1.22 -5.44 0.34
CA LEU A 64 0.37 -6.59 -0.03
C LEU A 64 1.03 -7.41 -1.14
N TYR A 65 1.54 -6.76 -2.20
CA TYR A 65 2.17 -7.44 -3.32
C TYR A 65 3.52 -8.06 -2.93
N ALA A 66 4.30 -7.38 -2.09
CA ALA A 66 5.59 -7.90 -1.64
C ALA A 66 5.43 -9.15 -0.77
N LEU A 67 4.52 -9.12 0.21
CA LEU A 67 4.29 -10.25 1.12
C LEU A 67 3.53 -11.41 0.48
N SER A 68 2.73 -11.16 -0.56
CA SER A 68 2.09 -12.20 -1.37
C SER A 68 2.97 -12.70 -2.51
N GLN A 69 4.22 -12.21 -2.64
CA GLN A 69 5.17 -12.57 -3.71
C GLN A 69 4.62 -12.28 -5.12
N GLN A 70 3.83 -11.22 -5.27
CA GLN A 70 3.19 -10.83 -6.52
C GLN A 70 3.68 -9.48 -7.07
N ILE A 71 4.69 -8.88 -6.43
CA ILE A 71 5.30 -7.65 -6.92
C ILE A 71 6.10 -7.92 -8.20
N ASP A 72 6.04 -7.01 -9.17
CA ASP A 72 6.87 -7.11 -10.38
C ASP A 72 8.35 -6.86 -10.02
N PRO A 73 9.24 -7.86 -10.16
CA PRO A 73 10.63 -7.71 -9.75
C PRO A 73 11.44 -6.79 -10.66
N ALA A 74 11.02 -6.61 -11.91
CA ALA A 74 11.72 -5.77 -12.88
C ALA A 74 11.38 -4.28 -12.68
N ARG A 75 10.12 -3.96 -12.44
CA ARG A 75 9.66 -2.58 -12.19
C ARG A 75 9.84 -2.16 -10.74
N GLY A 76 9.76 -3.11 -9.80
CA GLY A 76 9.80 -2.85 -8.37
C GLY A 76 8.51 -2.21 -7.82
N TRP A 77 7.44 -2.17 -8.61
CA TRP A 77 6.10 -1.72 -8.25
C TRP A 77 5.04 -2.43 -9.11
N GLY A 78 3.79 -2.40 -8.65
CA GLY A 78 2.68 -3.08 -9.32
C GLY A 78 2.80 -4.61 -9.23
N ARG A 79 1.92 -5.30 -9.93
CA ARG A 79 1.84 -6.77 -9.88
C ARG A 79 2.62 -7.41 -11.02
N GLU A 80 3.19 -8.59 -10.76
CA GLU A 80 3.88 -9.39 -11.76
C GLU A 80 2.91 -9.85 -12.85
N ALA A 81 3.42 -9.95 -14.09
CA ALA A 81 2.69 -10.40 -15.27
C ALA A 81 1.36 -9.63 -15.47
N GLU A 82 1.40 -8.30 -15.34
CA GLU A 82 0.26 -7.43 -15.62
C GLU A 82 -0.10 -7.42 -17.09
N SER A 83 -1.40 -7.22 -17.37
CA SER A 83 -1.92 -6.77 -18.65
C SER A 83 -2.43 -5.32 -18.53
N TRP A 84 -2.61 -4.66 -19.66
CA TRP A 84 -2.87 -3.21 -19.73
C TRP A 84 -4.07 -2.89 -20.62
N GLY A 85 -5.00 -3.84 -20.76
CA GLY A 85 -6.15 -3.72 -21.64
C GLY A 85 -7.08 -2.58 -21.24
N VAL A 86 -7.43 -2.48 -19.98
CA VAL A 86 -8.30 -1.40 -19.46
C VAL A 86 -7.59 -0.06 -19.58
N PHE A 87 -6.31 0.03 -19.22
CA PHE A 87 -5.54 1.27 -19.32
C PHE A 87 -5.48 1.79 -20.77
N ALA A 88 -5.26 0.90 -21.74
CA ALA A 88 -5.24 1.24 -23.15
C ALA A 88 -6.59 1.78 -23.66
N GLU A 89 -7.70 1.18 -23.22
CA GLU A 89 -9.04 1.66 -23.59
C GLU A 89 -9.38 2.99 -22.90
N LEU A 90 -8.99 3.17 -21.62
CA LEU A 90 -9.15 4.45 -20.92
C LEU A 90 -8.45 5.59 -21.66
N SER A 91 -7.22 5.38 -22.10
CA SER A 91 -6.48 6.37 -22.88
C SER A 91 -7.17 6.73 -24.21
N LYS A 92 -7.72 5.75 -24.93
CA LYS A 92 -8.49 5.98 -26.17
C LYS A 92 -9.78 6.78 -25.92
N LEU A 93 -10.39 6.60 -24.77
CA LEU A 93 -11.61 7.32 -24.36
C LEU A 93 -11.32 8.71 -23.78
N GLY A 94 -10.05 9.13 -23.72
CA GLY A 94 -9.63 10.42 -23.16
C GLY A 94 -9.60 10.44 -21.63
N GLY A 95 -9.54 9.29 -20.99
CA GLY A 95 -9.34 9.17 -19.55
C GLY A 95 -7.92 9.57 -19.11
N PRO A 96 -7.69 9.74 -17.79
CA PRO A 96 -6.38 10.07 -17.27
C PRO A 96 -5.39 8.93 -17.50
N ASP A 97 -4.21 9.26 -18.01
CA ASP A 97 -3.15 8.31 -18.39
C ASP A 97 -1.86 8.47 -17.57
N TRP A 98 -1.85 9.42 -16.63
CA TRP A 98 -0.67 9.74 -15.83
C TRP A 98 -0.37 8.70 -14.72
N PHE A 99 -1.40 8.01 -14.22
CA PHE A 99 -1.25 6.96 -13.20
C PHE A 99 -1.64 5.62 -13.81
N GLN A 100 -0.62 4.78 -14.00
CA GLN A 100 -0.81 3.49 -14.66
C GLN A 100 -1.29 2.43 -13.68
N LEU A 101 -2.45 1.86 -13.95
CA LEU A 101 -3.00 0.70 -13.26
C LEU A 101 -3.04 -0.49 -14.22
N GLY A 102 -2.41 -1.59 -13.86
CA GLY A 102 -2.55 -2.86 -14.58
C GLY A 102 -3.91 -3.49 -14.32
N ASP A 103 -4.32 -4.44 -15.15
CA ASP A 103 -5.66 -5.04 -15.05
C ASP A 103 -5.85 -5.83 -13.75
N LYS A 104 -4.79 -6.49 -13.23
CA LYS A 104 -4.83 -7.19 -11.93
C LYS A 104 -4.84 -6.22 -10.76
N ASP A 105 -4.07 -5.13 -10.86
CA ASP A 105 -4.04 -4.06 -9.87
C ASP A 105 -5.40 -3.38 -9.79
N LEU A 106 -5.99 -3.04 -10.93
CA LEU A 106 -7.33 -2.49 -11.03
C LEU A 106 -8.38 -3.41 -10.38
N ALA A 107 -8.28 -4.74 -10.58
CA ALA A 107 -9.19 -5.68 -9.95
C ALA A 107 -9.14 -5.63 -8.41
N LEU A 108 -7.95 -5.43 -7.82
CA LEU A 108 -7.80 -5.24 -6.38
C LEU A 108 -8.50 -3.95 -5.92
N HIS A 109 -8.31 -2.84 -6.63
CA HIS A 109 -8.96 -1.57 -6.29
C HIS A 109 -10.50 -1.63 -6.41
N LEU A 110 -11.03 -2.33 -7.41
CA LEU A 110 -12.47 -2.56 -7.56
C LEU A 110 -13.04 -3.37 -6.38
N ILE A 111 -12.33 -4.40 -5.93
CA ILE A 111 -12.74 -5.18 -4.74
C ILE A 111 -12.64 -4.33 -3.47
N ARG A 112 -11.58 -3.52 -3.33
CA ARG A 112 -11.47 -2.56 -2.21
C ARG A 112 -12.67 -1.61 -2.20
N ALA A 113 -12.99 -1.00 -3.33
CA ALA A 113 -14.10 -0.08 -3.43
C ALA A 113 -15.44 -0.73 -3.06
N ALA A 114 -15.69 -1.96 -3.50
CA ALA A 114 -16.90 -2.69 -3.13
C ALA A 114 -16.98 -2.95 -1.62
N LEU A 115 -15.90 -3.42 -1.00
CA LEU A 115 -15.86 -3.70 0.43
C LEU A 115 -16.01 -2.43 1.28
N LEU A 116 -15.39 -1.32 0.87
CA LEU A 116 -15.60 -0.02 1.53
C LEU A 116 -17.04 0.46 1.39
N ALA A 117 -17.67 0.27 0.23
CA ALA A 117 -19.08 0.61 0.00
C ALA A 117 -20.03 -0.26 0.85
N ASP A 118 -19.66 -1.49 1.16
CA ASP A 118 -20.37 -2.39 2.08
C ASP A 118 -20.19 -1.98 3.56
N GLY A 119 -19.40 -0.94 3.84
CA GLY A 119 -19.23 -0.35 5.18
C GLY A 119 -18.07 -0.92 6.01
N LEU A 120 -17.19 -1.72 5.41
CA LEU A 120 -15.97 -2.16 6.10
C LEU A 120 -14.97 -1.00 6.23
N GLY A 121 -14.20 -0.98 7.33
CA GLY A 121 -13.08 -0.06 7.48
C GLY A 121 -11.87 -0.47 6.63
N LEU A 122 -10.97 0.48 6.37
CA LEU A 122 -9.79 0.22 5.52
C LEU A 122 -8.88 -0.89 6.08
N CYS A 123 -8.75 -0.98 7.40
CA CYS A 123 -8.01 -2.07 8.05
C CYS A 123 -8.65 -3.44 7.79
N GLU A 124 -9.97 -3.54 7.92
CA GLU A 124 -10.71 -4.78 7.64
C GLU A 124 -10.60 -5.18 6.17
N VAL A 125 -10.76 -4.21 5.27
CA VAL A 125 -10.58 -4.39 3.81
C VAL A 125 -9.18 -4.89 3.50
N THR A 126 -8.15 -4.27 4.08
CA THR A 126 -6.74 -4.68 3.90
C THR A 126 -6.52 -6.11 4.39
N ALA A 127 -7.04 -6.48 5.54
CA ALA A 127 -6.95 -7.85 6.05
C ALA A 127 -7.66 -8.88 5.16
N VAL A 128 -8.81 -8.51 4.57
CA VAL A 128 -9.52 -9.35 3.59
C VAL A 128 -8.67 -9.54 2.33
N LEU A 129 -8.12 -8.45 1.79
CA LEU A 129 -7.28 -8.49 0.58
C LEU A 129 -5.99 -9.29 0.82
N ALA A 130 -5.32 -9.10 1.95
CA ALA A 130 -4.14 -9.87 2.33
C ALA A 130 -4.40 -11.38 2.30
N ARG A 131 -5.48 -11.83 2.93
CA ARG A 131 -5.88 -13.26 2.90
C ARG A 131 -6.17 -13.75 1.48
N ARG A 132 -6.90 -12.97 0.67
CA ARG A 132 -7.24 -13.33 -0.71
C ARG A 132 -6.02 -13.40 -1.62
N LEU A 133 -5.00 -12.59 -1.36
CA LEU A 133 -3.73 -12.60 -2.08
C LEU A 133 -2.78 -13.70 -1.60
N GLY A 134 -3.11 -14.41 -0.52
CA GLY A 134 -2.28 -15.49 0.02
C GLY A 134 -1.16 -15.01 0.95
N VAL A 135 -1.26 -13.81 1.51
CA VAL A 135 -0.35 -13.38 2.58
C VAL A 135 -0.52 -14.32 3.77
N THR A 136 0.58 -14.84 4.28
CA THR A 136 0.57 -15.81 5.38
C THR A 136 0.06 -15.16 6.67
N SER A 137 -0.50 -15.97 7.58
CA SER A 137 -0.99 -15.50 8.88
C SER A 137 0.11 -15.00 9.83
N ALA A 138 1.37 -15.20 9.46
CA ALA A 138 2.51 -14.67 10.21
C ALA A 138 2.68 -13.15 10.03
N ALA A 139 2.17 -12.58 8.93
CA ALA A 139 2.25 -11.14 8.66
C ALA A 139 0.87 -10.49 8.77
N SER A 140 0.77 -9.46 9.62
CA SER A 140 -0.39 -8.58 9.72
C SER A 140 -0.09 -7.26 9.03
N ILE A 141 -0.96 -6.83 8.12
CA ILE A 141 -0.82 -5.55 7.40
C ILE A 141 -1.96 -4.63 7.82
N MET A 142 -1.60 -3.44 8.25
CA MET A 142 -2.53 -2.47 8.81
C MET A 142 -2.25 -1.06 8.26
N PRO A 143 -3.20 -0.39 7.61
CA PRO A 143 -3.13 1.04 7.38
C PRO A 143 -2.94 1.81 8.69
N ALA A 144 -2.18 2.90 8.67
CA ALA A 144 -1.86 3.68 9.87
C ALA A 144 -3.10 4.32 10.51
N THR A 145 -4.14 4.57 9.74
CA THR A 145 -5.42 5.13 10.22
C THR A 145 -6.57 4.75 9.29
N GLU A 146 -7.79 4.77 9.85
CA GLU A 146 -9.05 4.72 9.08
C GLU A 146 -9.46 6.10 8.55
N ASP A 147 -8.87 7.16 9.11
CA ASP A 147 -9.18 8.53 8.70
C ASP A 147 -8.58 8.84 7.33
N ARG A 148 -9.26 9.72 6.61
CA ARG A 148 -8.79 10.19 5.31
C ARG A 148 -7.69 11.23 5.45
N VAL A 149 -6.45 10.78 5.61
CA VAL A 149 -5.25 11.64 5.59
C VAL A 149 -4.72 11.78 4.17
N ARG A 150 -4.27 12.97 3.79
CA ARG A 150 -3.70 13.26 2.46
C ARG A 150 -2.47 14.15 2.58
N THR A 151 -1.42 13.76 1.89
CA THR A 151 -0.23 14.60 1.73
C THR A 151 -0.46 15.57 0.57
N ARG A 152 -0.32 16.88 0.87
CA ARG A 152 -0.39 17.96 -0.11
C ARG A 152 0.97 18.57 -0.29
N VAL A 153 1.33 18.82 -1.53
CA VAL A 153 2.61 19.41 -1.93
C VAL A 153 2.37 20.82 -2.44
N ILE A 154 3.03 21.79 -1.84
CA ILE A 154 3.01 23.19 -2.25
C ILE A 154 4.26 23.44 -3.09
N THR A 155 4.08 23.82 -4.32
CA THR A 155 5.15 24.07 -5.29
C THR A 155 5.11 25.48 -5.86
N SER A 156 6.12 25.85 -6.63
CA SER A 156 6.13 27.09 -7.41
C SER A 156 5.00 27.19 -8.44
N GLU A 157 4.38 26.06 -8.81
CA GLU A 157 3.28 25.97 -9.79
C GLU A 157 1.90 25.85 -9.14
N GLY A 158 1.84 25.79 -7.81
CA GLY A 158 0.62 25.65 -7.04
C GLY A 158 0.63 24.44 -6.12
N GLU A 159 -0.52 24.18 -5.52
CA GLU A 159 -0.74 23.05 -4.62
C GLU A 159 -1.29 21.85 -5.39
N MET A 160 -0.78 20.66 -5.11
CA MET A 160 -1.22 19.40 -5.72
C MET A 160 -1.16 18.24 -4.75
N ALA A 161 -1.78 17.11 -5.09
CA ALA A 161 -1.66 15.87 -4.35
C ALA A 161 -0.25 15.28 -4.50
N PHE A 162 0.23 14.55 -3.48
CA PHE A 162 1.57 13.97 -3.52
C PHE A 162 1.81 13.07 -4.74
N GLN A 163 0.87 12.19 -5.06
CA GLN A 163 1.01 11.28 -6.20
C GLN A 163 1.00 12.03 -7.54
N GLU A 164 0.25 13.12 -7.64
CA GLU A 164 0.31 13.98 -8.82
C GLU A 164 1.69 14.62 -8.98
N TYR A 165 2.24 15.18 -7.89
CA TYR A 165 3.60 15.73 -7.87
C TYR A 165 4.65 14.68 -8.20
N PHE A 166 4.57 13.50 -7.57
CA PHE A 166 5.57 12.45 -7.70
C PHE A 166 5.52 11.74 -9.04
N VAL A 167 4.34 11.30 -9.47
CA VAL A 167 4.18 10.46 -10.67
C VAL A 167 3.98 11.31 -11.93
N LYS A 168 3.01 12.24 -11.93
CA LYS A 168 2.66 13.03 -13.11
C LYS A 168 3.71 14.08 -13.42
N HIS A 169 4.13 14.84 -12.40
CA HIS A 169 5.10 15.93 -12.55
C HIS A 169 6.54 15.49 -12.26
N ARG A 170 6.79 14.23 -11.89
CA ARG A 170 8.14 13.66 -11.67
C ARG A 170 9.02 14.48 -10.72
N CYS A 171 8.41 15.15 -9.75
CA CYS A 171 9.06 16.07 -8.82
C CYS A 171 9.75 17.28 -9.51
N GLU A 172 9.40 17.63 -10.74
CA GLU A 172 10.03 18.74 -11.46
C GLU A 172 9.68 20.13 -10.87
N PRO A 173 8.41 20.43 -10.45
CA PRO A 173 8.10 21.71 -9.83
C PRO A 173 8.88 21.91 -8.55
N HIS A 174 9.41 23.12 -8.34
CA HIS A 174 10.16 23.44 -7.13
C HIS A 174 9.29 23.31 -5.87
N LEU A 175 9.69 22.41 -4.96
CA LEU A 175 9.01 22.15 -3.70
C LEU A 175 9.22 23.32 -2.73
N ILE A 176 8.12 23.88 -2.22
CA ILE A 176 8.12 24.94 -1.21
C ILE A 176 7.79 24.37 0.17
N ALA A 177 6.73 23.57 0.27
CA ALA A 177 6.31 22.98 1.53
C ALA A 177 5.50 21.69 1.31
N VAL A 178 5.37 20.91 2.38
CA VAL A 178 4.47 19.76 2.47
C VAL A 178 3.53 20.00 3.65
N ARG A 179 2.26 19.67 3.48
CA ARG A 179 1.28 19.67 4.56
C ARG A 179 0.42 18.41 4.52
N TYR A 180 -0.21 18.11 5.64
CA TYR A 180 -1.15 16.99 5.77
C TYR A 180 -2.56 17.53 5.97
N GLU A 181 -3.53 16.89 5.33
CA GLU A 181 -4.96 17.14 5.46
C GLU A 181 -5.65 15.90 6.03
N GLY A 182 -6.64 16.11 6.90
CA GLY A 182 -7.43 15.06 7.54
C GLY A 182 -7.47 15.18 9.04
#